data_4a937dccf0fe1c0945102d18daac3036
#
_entry.id   4a937dccf0fe1c0945102d18daac3036
#
_cell.length_a   1.000
_cell.length_b   1.000
_cell.length_c   1.000
_cell.angle_alpha   90.00
_cell.angle_beta   90.00
_cell.angle_gamma   90.00
#
_symmetry.space_group_name_H-M   'P 1'
#
loop_
_entity.id
_entity.type
_entity.pdbx_description
1 polymer ?
#
loop_
_entity_poly.entity_id
_entity_poly.type
_entity_poly.pdbx_seq_one_letter_code
_entity_poly.pdbx_strand_id
1 'polypeptide(L)'
;MRTVVGVLTLLLCFTPAVVDWPNASLYASPQSAAQADSRKQAWDLLVAGAHESNMDKRANAVQALGLAIGDPEAVSLAEDALGDKEALVRAGAAKALGALGSSAAIPKLRDLINDKDISVALAVGHALIQLKSNSGYDVYYSLVVGARKGGTSPMGEIDAELNQMKTPERAIRFAFDQGIGFVPYGGYGMEALHAWEKRSTAPTRAAAARELAGDPDPRSGQALAKAVSDKDWSVRAAAIEAISKRGDPALLADIVPAMTDKKDIVRYSAAAGVLRLSRIEQAKGSQSH
;
A
#
# COMPACT_ATOMS: atom_id res chain seq x y z
N MET A 1 -10.75 82.35 33.38
CA MET A 1 -10.64 81.21 34.31
C MET A 1 -10.90 79.97 33.50
N ARG A 2 -9.85 79.23 33.13
CA ARG A 2 -9.90 77.93 32.39
C ARG A 2 -9.25 76.90 33.27
N THR A 3 -10.02 76.00 33.81
CA THR A 3 -9.57 74.85 34.58
C THR A 3 -9.17 73.75 33.63
N VAL A 4 -7.89 73.32 33.70
CA VAL A 4 -7.35 72.18 32.99
C VAL A 4 -7.51 70.95 33.89
N VAL A 5 -8.31 69.98 33.44
CA VAL A 5 -8.43 68.66 34.09
C VAL A 5 -7.44 67.72 33.43
N GLY A 6 -6.41 67.32 34.19
CA GLY A 6 -5.44 66.33 33.79
C GLY A 6 -6.00 64.92 33.94
N VAL A 7 -6.04 64.17 32.84
CA VAL A 7 -6.36 62.75 32.84
C VAL A 7 -5.06 61.95 33.01
N LEU A 8 -4.94 61.32 34.17
CA LEU A 8 -3.85 60.40 34.48
C LEU A 8 -4.13 59.01 33.88
N THR A 9 -3.46 58.68 32.80
CA THR A 9 -3.59 57.34 32.16
C THR A 9 -2.67 56.37 32.84
N LEU A 10 -3.22 55.48 33.67
CA LEU A 10 -2.49 54.36 34.25
C LEU A 10 -2.28 53.26 33.17
N LEU A 11 -1.04 53.11 32.70
CA LEU A 11 -0.64 51.96 31.87
C LEU A 11 -0.45 50.75 32.78
N LEU A 12 -1.40 49.85 32.82
CA LEU A 12 -1.27 48.50 33.34
C LEU A 12 -0.49 47.65 32.35
N CYS A 13 0.81 47.43 32.63
CA CYS A 13 1.60 46.40 31.94
C CYS A 13 1.07 45.02 32.32
N PHE A 14 0.25 44.43 31.44
CA PHE A 14 -0.10 43.02 31.49
C PHE A 14 1.13 42.24 30.95
N THR A 15 1.98 41.68 31.79
CA THR A 15 2.89 40.62 31.40
C THR A 15 2.06 39.34 31.22
N PRO A 16 2.05 38.70 30.06
CA PRO A 16 1.42 37.38 29.96
C PRO A 16 2.25 36.40 30.79
N ALA A 17 1.68 35.92 31.89
CA ALA A 17 2.24 34.79 32.60
C ALA A 17 2.21 33.60 31.63
N VAL A 18 3.42 33.15 31.23
CA VAL A 18 3.60 31.88 30.57
C VAL A 18 3.20 30.81 31.60
N VAL A 19 1.96 30.34 31.49
CA VAL A 19 1.54 29.19 32.28
C VAL A 19 2.14 27.98 31.56
N ASP A 20 3.27 27.49 32.11
CA ASP A 20 3.77 26.15 31.76
C ASP A 20 2.70 25.15 32.12
N TRP A 21 2.01 24.59 31.09
CA TRP A 21 1.09 23.49 31.25
C TRP A 21 1.90 22.18 31.23
N PRO A 22 2.20 21.60 32.39
CA PRO A 22 2.77 20.27 32.42
C PRO A 22 1.68 19.28 31.93
N ASN A 23 2.01 18.49 30.89
CA ASN A 23 1.25 17.37 30.38
C ASN A 23 0.11 17.67 29.38
N ALA A 24 0.41 18.29 28.26
CA ALA A 24 -0.49 18.27 27.09
C ALA A 24 -0.81 16.83 26.59
N SER A 25 -0.01 15.84 26.97
CA SER A 25 -0.23 14.42 26.62
C SER A 25 -1.38 13.74 27.41
N LEU A 26 -1.94 14.40 28.45
CA LEU A 26 -3.05 13.83 29.23
C LEU A 26 -4.44 14.18 28.67
N TYR A 27 -4.52 14.98 27.60
CA TYR A 27 -5.80 15.40 27.00
C TYR A 27 -5.95 14.95 25.54
N ALA A 28 -5.41 13.77 25.19
CA ALA A 28 -5.75 13.15 23.92
C ALA A 28 -7.28 12.93 23.92
N SER A 29 -7.95 13.47 22.87
CA SER A 29 -9.38 13.23 22.74
C SER A 29 -9.61 11.72 22.59
N PRO A 30 -10.77 11.17 23.04
CA PRO A 30 -11.07 9.74 22.84
C PRO A 30 -10.89 9.30 21.38
N GLN A 31 -11.13 10.19 20.44
CA GLN A 31 -10.98 9.94 19.02
C GLN A 31 -9.50 9.81 18.60
N SER A 32 -8.61 10.65 19.11
CA SER A 32 -7.17 10.55 18.85
C SER A 32 -6.54 9.30 19.47
N ALA A 33 -7.04 8.87 20.64
CA ALA A 33 -6.61 7.63 21.27
C ALA A 33 -7.06 6.40 20.47
N ALA A 34 -8.30 6.36 19.98
CA ALA A 34 -8.80 5.27 19.15
C ALA A 34 -8.07 5.17 17.81
N GLN A 35 -7.69 6.30 17.22
CA GLN A 35 -6.90 6.33 15.99
C GLN A 35 -5.47 5.82 16.20
N ALA A 36 -4.83 6.20 17.31
CA ALA A 36 -3.50 5.71 17.66
C ALA A 36 -3.52 4.19 17.86
N ASP A 37 -4.57 3.67 18.51
CA ASP A 37 -4.75 2.22 18.68
C ASP A 37 -4.97 1.49 17.36
N SER A 38 -5.82 2.01 16.48
CA SER A 38 -6.06 1.44 15.14
C SER A 38 -4.78 1.43 14.29
N ARG A 39 -3.96 2.49 14.37
CA ARG A 39 -2.67 2.55 13.67
C ARG A 39 -1.70 1.50 14.21
N LYS A 40 -1.62 1.36 15.52
CA LYS A 40 -0.77 0.33 16.15
C LYS A 40 -1.22 -1.08 15.74
N GLN A 41 -2.52 -1.37 15.80
CA GLN A 41 -3.07 -2.66 15.36
C GLN A 41 -2.76 -2.94 13.90
N ALA A 42 -2.88 -1.94 13.03
CA ALA A 42 -2.56 -2.04 11.61
C ALA A 42 -1.08 -2.39 11.39
N TRP A 43 -0.18 -1.73 12.10
CA TRP A 43 1.25 -2.01 12.03
C TRP A 43 1.57 -3.42 12.54
N ASP A 44 1.09 -3.78 13.72
CA ASP A 44 1.28 -5.11 14.30
C ASP A 44 0.80 -6.22 13.34
N LEU A 45 -0.34 -5.99 12.67
CA LEU A 45 -0.89 -6.93 11.69
C LEU A 45 0.02 -7.11 10.46
N LEU A 46 0.58 -6.02 9.92
CA LEU A 46 1.48 -6.07 8.77
C LEU A 46 2.81 -6.72 9.13
N VAL A 47 3.39 -6.39 10.28
CA VAL A 47 4.64 -7.00 10.77
C VAL A 47 4.44 -8.49 10.98
N ALA A 48 3.37 -8.89 11.67
CA ALA A 48 3.04 -10.30 11.85
C ALA A 48 2.85 -11.02 10.50
N GLY A 49 2.14 -10.39 9.56
CA GLY A 49 1.95 -10.90 8.22
C GLY A 49 3.24 -11.07 7.43
N ALA A 50 4.16 -10.10 7.53
CA ALA A 50 5.46 -10.15 6.86
C ALA A 50 6.40 -11.27 7.41
N HIS A 51 6.10 -11.83 8.59
CA HIS A 51 6.85 -12.92 9.20
C HIS A 51 6.07 -14.24 9.22
N GLU A 52 4.92 -14.32 8.55
CA GLU A 52 4.13 -15.54 8.45
C GLU A 52 4.93 -16.70 7.83
N SER A 53 4.73 -17.93 8.34
CA SER A 53 5.36 -19.12 7.78
C SER A 53 4.86 -19.44 6.36
N ASN A 54 3.59 -19.18 6.10
CA ASN A 54 2.97 -19.35 4.78
C ASN A 54 3.46 -18.24 3.83
N MET A 55 4.10 -18.64 2.72
CA MET A 55 4.68 -17.71 1.76
C MET A 55 3.65 -16.80 1.08
N ASP A 56 2.43 -17.29 0.82
CA ASP A 56 1.40 -16.50 0.17
C ASP A 56 0.91 -15.38 1.09
N LYS A 57 0.69 -15.70 2.38
CA LYS A 57 0.30 -14.68 3.37
C LYS A 57 1.40 -13.66 3.55
N ARG A 58 2.66 -14.13 3.65
CA ARG A 58 3.82 -13.26 3.78
C ARG A 58 3.97 -12.33 2.59
N ALA A 59 3.84 -12.85 1.37
CA ALA A 59 3.87 -12.05 0.14
C ALA A 59 2.73 -11.03 0.07
N ASN A 60 1.51 -11.41 0.48
CA ASN A 60 0.37 -10.51 0.52
C ASN A 60 0.58 -9.36 1.51
N ALA A 61 1.13 -9.65 2.70
CA ALA A 61 1.43 -8.62 3.69
C ALA A 61 2.51 -7.66 3.21
N VAL A 62 3.61 -8.19 2.67
CA VAL A 62 4.72 -7.39 2.13
C VAL A 62 4.24 -6.53 0.95
N GLN A 63 3.46 -7.09 0.03
CA GLN A 63 2.93 -6.34 -1.10
C GLN A 63 1.98 -5.22 -0.66
N ALA A 64 1.17 -5.46 0.38
CA ALA A 64 0.24 -4.46 0.91
C ALA A 64 0.95 -3.22 1.47
N LEU A 65 2.21 -3.34 1.93
CA LEU A 65 3.03 -2.21 2.39
C LEU A 65 3.08 -1.09 1.34
N GLY A 66 3.00 -1.43 0.05
CA GLY A 66 2.97 -0.45 -1.05
C GLY A 66 1.82 0.56 -0.98
N LEU A 67 0.78 0.31 -0.19
CA LEU A 67 -0.32 1.25 0.05
C LEU A 67 -0.01 2.25 1.18
N ALA A 68 0.95 1.97 2.06
CA ALA A 68 1.33 2.84 3.17
C ALA A 68 2.30 3.96 2.74
N ILE A 69 1.96 4.67 1.65
CA ILE A 69 2.81 5.72 1.05
C ILE A 69 3.17 6.78 2.09
N GLY A 70 4.45 7.10 2.16
CA GLY A 70 5.01 8.08 3.10
C GLY A 70 5.36 7.49 4.47
N ASP A 71 5.14 6.20 4.71
CA ASP A 71 5.53 5.55 5.95
C ASP A 71 6.94 4.94 5.84
N PRO A 72 7.94 5.44 6.61
CA PRO A 72 9.32 4.96 6.52
C PRO A 72 9.50 3.56 7.09
N GLU A 73 8.66 3.15 8.04
CA GLU A 73 8.71 1.80 8.62
C GLU A 73 8.23 0.78 7.59
N ALA A 74 7.22 1.13 6.77
CA ALA A 74 6.77 0.30 5.66
C ALA A 74 7.85 0.14 4.58
N VAL A 75 8.63 1.19 4.31
CA VAL A 75 9.79 1.11 3.41
C VAL A 75 10.83 0.15 3.96
N SER A 76 11.20 0.29 5.25
CA SER A 76 12.20 -0.58 5.90
C SER A 76 11.77 -2.04 5.87
N LEU A 77 10.53 -2.34 6.25
CA LEU A 77 10.00 -3.71 6.25
C LEU A 77 9.96 -4.32 4.84
N ALA A 78 9.63 -3.50 3.82
CA ALA A 78 9.66 -3.96 2.43
C ALA A 78 11.11 -4.19 1.93
N GLU A 79 12.08 -3.36 2.36
CA GLU A 79 13.49 -3.56 2.05
C GLU A 79 14.05 -4.85 2.65
N ASP A 80 13.69 -5.17 3.90
CA ASP A 80 14.08 -6.41 4.55
C ASP A 80 13.53 -7.64 3.80
N ALA A 81 12.30 -7.55 3.30
CA ALA A 81 11.66 -8.61 2.54
C ALA A 81 12.28 -8.84 1.14
N LEU A 82 13.13 -7.95 0.63
CA LEU A 82 13.93 -8.21 -0.59
C LEU A 82 14.91 -9.40 -0.41
N GLY A 83 15.30 -9.73 0.83
CA GLY A 83 16.16 -10.85 1.16
C GLY A 83 15.41 -12.17 1.43
N ASP A 84 14.10 -12.24 1.26
CA ASP A 84 13.32 -13.45 1.57
C ASP A 84 13.75 -14.63 0.70
N LYS A 85 13.73 -15.83 1.28
CA LYS A 85 14.05 -17.07 0.57
C LYS A 85 13.09 -17.38 -0.58
N GLU A 86 11.84 -16.94 -0.47
CA GLU A 86 10.78 -17.20 -1.44
C GLU A 86 10.71 -16.07 -2.48
N ALA A 87 10.77 -16.44 -3.75
CA ALA A 87 10.72 -15.49 -4.86
C ALA A 87 9.45 -14.62 -4.85
N LEU A 88 8.31 -15.22 -4.52
CA LEU A 88 7.03 -14.49 -4.44
C LEU A 88 7.08 -13.32 -3.43
N VAL A 89 7.78 -13.51 -2.32
CA VAL A 89 7.93 -12.48 -1.28
C VAL A 89 8.88 -11.38 -1.76
N ARG A 90 10.04 -11.76 -2.36
CA ARG A 90 10.98 -10.78 -2.93
C ARG A 90 10.33 -9.94 -4.03
N ALA A 91 9.55 -10.57 -4.92
CA ALA A 91 8.81 -9.86 -5.96
C ALA A 91 7.74 -8.92 -5.37
N GLY A 92 7.03 -9.36 -4.31
CA GLY A 92 6.08 -8.53 -3.56
C GLY A 92 6.76 -7.30 -2.94
N ALA A 93 7.96 -7.49 -2.37
CA ALA A 93 8.77 -6.43 -1.79
C ALA A 93 9.21 -5.40 -2.83
N ALA A 94 9.69 -5.85 -3.98
CA ALA A 94 10.05 -4.95 -5.08
C ALA A 94 8.84 -4.12 -5.56
N LYS A 95 7.67 -4.75 -5.75
CA LYS A 95 6.42 -4.06 -6.11
C LYS A 95 6.02 -3.02 -5.05
N ALA A 96 6.11 -3.38 -3.76
CA ALA A 96 5.79 -2.48 -2.66
C ALA A 96 6.71 -1.25 -2.66
N LEU A 97 8.02 -1.42 -2.81
CA LEU A 97 8.99 -0.32 -2.85
C LEU A 97 8.77 0.61 -4.05
N GLY A 98 8.44 0.06 -5.22
CA GLY A 98 8.03 0.86 -6.38
C GLY A 98 6.80 1.72 -6.08
N ALA A 99 5.76 1.12 -5.49
CA ALA A 99 4.50 1.80 -5.14
C ALA A 99 4.68 2.84 -4.02
N LEU A 100 5.55 2.58 -3.04
CA LEU A 100 5.93 3.52 -1.98
C LEU A 100 6.69 4.75 -2.52
N GLY A 101 7.25 4.66 -3.72
CA GLY A 101 8.04 5.74 -4.30
C GLY A 101 9.40 5.94 -3.63
N SER A 102 9.95 4.91 -2.97
CA SER A 102 11.20 5.00 -2.22
C SER A 102 12.43 5.01 -3.12
N SER A 103 12.92 6.19 -3.47
CA SER A 103 14.18 6.32 -4.24
C SER A 103 15.39 5.77 -3.47
N ALA A 104 15.35 5.74 -2.14
CA ALA A 104 16.39 5.18 -1.30
C ALA A 104 16.55 3.65 -1.52
N ALA A 105 15.50 2.96 -1.94
CA ALA A 105 15.54 1.52 -2.23
C ALA A 105 16.20 1.17 -3.57
N ILE A 106 16.48 2.15 -4.45
CA ILE A 106 17.07 1.90 -5.78
C ILE A 106 18.35 1.04 -5.73
N PRO A 107 19.32 1.28 -4.84
CA PRO A 107 20.51 0.44 -4.77
C PRO A 107 20.18 -1.02 -4.48
N LYS A 108 19.35 -1.29 -3.45
CA LYS A 108 18.94 -2.64 -3.07
C LYS A 108 18.14 -3.35 -4.18
N LEU A 109 17.28 -2.61 -4.90
CA LEU A 109 16.57 -3.14 -6.05
C LEU A 109 17.53 -3.51 -7.20
N ARG A 110 18.58 -2.71 -7.44
CA ARG A 110 19.58 -3.01 -8.46
C ARG A 110 20.32 -4.31 -8.19
N ASP A 111 20.60 -4.64 -6.94
CA ASP A 111 21.26 -5.89 -6.56
C ASP A 111 20.44 -7.13 -6.97
N LEU A 112 19.11 -6.96 -7.07
CA LEU A 112 18.16 -8.01 -7.47
C LEU A 112 17.81 -8.02 -8.98
N ILE A 113 18.41 -7.15 -9.80
CA ILE A 113 18.20 -7.17 -11.25
C ILE A 113 18.51 -8.56 -11.83
N ASN A 114 19.53 -9.23 -11.27
CA ASN A 114 19.97 -10.55 -11.70
C ASN A 114 19.50 -11.67 -10.75
N ASP A 115 18.37 -11.49 -10.06
CA ASP A 115 17.80 -12.56 -9.25
C ASP A 115 17.62 -13.84 -10.07
N LYS A 116 17.85 -14.99 -9.43
CA LYS A 116 17.70 -16.30 -10.05
C LYS A 116 16.29 -16.57 -10.57
N ASP A 117 15.30 -15.94 -9.97
CA ASP A 117 13.90 -16.03 -10.34
C ASP A 117 13.53 -14.84 -11.24
N ILE A 118 13.05 -15.16 -12.44
CA ILE A 118 12.71 -14.16 -13.45
C ILE A 118 11.55 -13.25 -13.00
N SER A 119 10.63 -13.76 -12.17
CA SER A 119 9.51 -12.97 -11.66
C SER A 119 9.99 -11.86 -10.74
N VAL A 120 11.02 -12.14 -9.94
CA VAL A 120 11.67 -11.13 -9.09
C VAL A 120 12.35 -10.08 -9.95
N ALA A 121 13.14 -10.49 -10.93
CA ALA A 121 13.83 -9.54 -11.80
C ALA A 121 12.85 -8.63 -12.55
N LEU A 122 11.73 -9.17 -13.06
CA LEU A 122 10.69 -8.37 -13.71
C LEU A 122 10.01 -7.40 -12.75
N ALA A 123 9.69 -7.85 -11.52
CA ALA A 123 9.13 -6.98 -10.48
C ALA A 123 10.10 -5.84 -10.12
N VAL A 124 11.38 -6.16 -10.00
CA VAL A 124 12.47 -5.18 -9.77
C VAL A 124 12.59 -4.20 -10.93
N GLY A 125 12.62 -4.69 -12.18
CA GLY A 125 12.66 -3.83 -13.36
C GLY A 125 11.49 -2.85 -13.41
N HIS A 126 10.29 -3.34 -13.12
CA HIS A 126 9.09 -2.51 -13.04
C HIS A 126 9.19 -1.46 -11.92
N ALA A 127 9.60 -1.87 -10.72
CA ALA A 127 9.78 -0.96 -9.58
C ALA A 127 10.80 0.14 -9.89
N LEU A 128 11.95 -0.20 -10.49
CA LEU A 128 12.97 0.76 -10.89
C LEU A 128 12.45 1.79 -11.90
N ILE A 129 11.62 1.35 -12.88
CA ILE A 129 10.97 2.27 -13.83
C ILE A 129 9.98 3.19 -13.11
N GLN A 130 9.17 2.68 -12.19
CA GLN A 130 8.27 3.50 -11.36
C GLN A 130 9.04 4.56 -10.56
N LEU A 131 10.22 4.19 -10.06
CA LEU A 131 11.15 5.09 -9.36
C LEU A 131 11.97 5.99 -10.30
N LYS A 132 11.65 6.00 -11.60
CA LYS A 132 12.33 6.79 -12.64
C LYS A 132 13.82 6.47 -12.79
N SER A 133 14.22 5.24 -12.48
CA SER A 133 15.57 4.73 -12.70
C SER A 133 15.66 3.98 -14.03
N ASN A 134 16.53 4.43 -14.94
CA ASN A 134 16.72 3.80 -16.24
C ASN A 134 17.25 2.37 -16.17
N SER A 135 17.91 1.98 -15.06
CA SER A 135 18.39 0.61 -14.88
C SER A 135 17.26 -0.45 -14.86
N GLY A 136 16.00 -0.03 -14.68
CA GLY A 136 14.87 -0.93 -14.84
C GLY A 136 14.73 -1.48 -16.28
N TYR A 137 15.10 -0.71 -17.29
CA TYR A 137 15.04 -1.16 -18.69
C TYR A 137 16.08 -2.22 -19.02
N ASP A 138 17.21 -2.29 -18.29
CA ASP A 138 18.25 -3.29 -18.51
C ASP A 138 17.72 -4.72 -18.35
N VAL A 139 16.76 -4.90 -17.43
CA VAL A 139 16.06 -6.18 -17.25
C VAL A 139 15.34 -6.57 -18.54
N TYR A 140 14.53 -5.66 -19.08
CA TYR A 140 13.74 -5.93 -20.28
C TYR A 140 14.62 -6.10 -21.52
N TYR A 141 15.70 -5.31 -21.66
CA TYR A 141 16.67 -5.50 -22.75
C TYR A 141 17.31 -6.88 -22.69
N SER A 142 17.77 -7.31 -21.51
CA SER A 142 18.41 -8.61 -21.33
C SER A 142 17.48 -9.78 -21.68
N LEU A 143 16.19 -9.63 -21.42
CA LEU A 143 15.18 -10.62 -21.77
C LEU A 143 14.92 -10.66 -23.27
N VAL A 144 14.75 -9.49 -23.90
CA VAL A 144 14.42 -9.39 -25.34
C VAL A 144 15.58 -9.93 -26.21
N VAL A 145 16.82 -9.65 -25.84
CA VAL A 145 18.00 -10.11 -26.60
C VAL A 145 18.48 -11.51 -26.20
N GLY A 146 17.81 -12.17 -25.26
CA GLY A 146 18.21 -13.49 -24.78
C GLY A 146 19.58 -13.54 -24.10
N ALA A 147 20.09 -12.39 -23.62
CA ALA A 147 21.42 -12.26 -23.03
C ALA A 147 21.51 -12.80 -21.60
N ARG A 148 20.43 -13.20 -20.97
CA ARG A 148 20.44 -13.87 -19.66
C ARG A 148 20.98 -15.28 -19.85
N LYS A 149 22.27 -15.44 -19.55
CA LYS A 149 22.92 -16.77 -19.50
C LYS A 149 22.42 -17.49 -18.25
N GLY A 150 21.71 -18.58 -18.44
CA GLY A 150 21.40 -19.48 -17.33
C GLY A 150 20.11 -20.23 -17.43
N GLY A 151 19.36 -20.08 -18.50
CA GLY A 151 18.12 -20.79 -18.66
C GLY A 151 17.74 -20.91 -20.14
N THR A 152 16.96 -21.89 -20.43
CA THR A 152 16.07 -21.97 -21.58
C THR A 152 15.44 -20.58 -21.82
N SER A 153 15.11 -20.28 -23.06
CA SER A 153 14.37 -19.06 -23.44
C SER A 153 13.42 -18.59 -22.33
N PRO A 154 13.31 -17.29 -22.03
CA PRO A 154 12.37 -16.80 -21.01
C PRO A 154 10.98 -17.42 -21.13
N MET A 155 10.55 -17.71 -22.34
CA MET A 155 9.33 -18.44 -22.65
C MET A 155 9.42 -19.92 -22.26
N GLY A 156 10.57 -20.55 -22.41
CA GLY A 156 10.79 -21.96 -22.02
C GLY A 156 10.91 -22.14 -20.51
N GLU A 157 11.41 -21.16 -19.76
CA GLU A 157 11.40 -21.17 -18.30
C GLU A 157 9.99 -20.94 -17.77
N ILE A 158 9.24 -20.01 -18.36
CA ILE A 158 7.84 -19.79 -18.07
C ILE A 158 7.05 -21.07 -18.37
N ASP A 159 7.26 -21.71 -19.51
CA ASP A 159 6.59 -22.97 -19.88
C ASP A 159 7.00 -24.12 -18.95
N ALA A 160 8.28 -24.23 -18.54
CA ALA A 160 8.74 -25.24 -17.60
C ALA A 160 8.17 -25.02 -16.21
N GLU A 161 8.07 -23.77 -15.75
CA GLU A 161 7.51 -23.41 -14.46
C GLU A 161 5.97 -23.55 -14.45
N LEU A 162 5.29 -23.18 -15.54
CA LEU A 162 3.87 -23.46 -15.76
C LEU A 162 3.58 -24.95 -15.75
N ASN A 163 4.44 -25.77 -16.37
CA ASN A 163 4.29 -27.24 -16.40
C ASN A 163 4.61 -27.91 -15.04
N GLN A 164 5.45 -27.30 -14.20
CA GLN A 164 5.71 -27.74 -12.84
C GLN A 164 4.63 -27.29 -11.85
N MET A 165 3.84 -26.29 -12.20
CA MET A 165 2.72 -25.84 -11.40
C MET A 165 1.60 -26.87 -11.45
N LYS A 166 1.52 -27.71 -10.43
CA LYS A 166 0.53 -28.78 -10.30
C LYS A 166 -0.93 -28.29 -10.21
N THR A 167 -1.15 -26.97 -10.17
CA THR A 167 -2.49 -26.39 -10.11
C THR A 167 -2.62 -25.26 -11.12
N PRO A 168 -3.73 -25.22 -11.92
CA PRO A 168 -4.00 -24.13 -12.86
C PRO A 168 -3.97 -22.74 -12.20
N GLU A 169 -4.33 -22.66 -10.90
CA GLU A 169 -4.33 -21.43 -10.12
C GLU A 169 -2.96 -20.78 -10.02
N ARG A 170 -1.90 -21.60 -9.82
CA ARG A 170 -0.52 -21.07 -9.75
C ARG A 170 -0.02 -20.61 -11.11
N ALA A 171 -0.35 -21.34 -12.16
CA ALA A 171 0.04 -21.00 -13.53
C ALA A 171 -0.56 -19.67 -13.99
N ILE A 172 -1.84 -19.45 -13.71
CA ILE A 172 -2.53 -18.21 -14.07
C ILE A 172 -2.09 -17.05 -13.19
N ARG A 173 -1.87 -17.29 -11.90
CA ARG A 173 -1.29 -16.29 -10.99
C ARG A 173 0.08 -15.82 -11.50
N PHE A 174 0.94 -16.75 -11.90
CA PHE A 174 2.24 -16.46 -12.49
C PHE A 174 2.12 -15.65 -13.78
N ALA A 175 1.25 -16.04 -14.73
CA ALA A 175 1.02 -15.32 -15.97
C ALA A 175 0.51 -13.89 -15.75
N PHE A 176 -0.38 -13.69 -14.77
CA PHE A 176 -0.87 -12.36 -14.39
C PHE A 176 0.20 -11.53 -13.68
N ASP A 177 1.02 -12.14 -12.81
CA ASP A 177 2.12 -11.47 -12.13
C ASP A 177 3.22 -11.01 -13.11
N GLN A 178 3.38 -11.73 -14.22
CA GLN A 178 4.33 -11.41 -15.29
C GLN A 178 3.85 -10.30 -16.26
N GLY A 179 2.68 -9.72 -16.04
CA GLY A 179 2.20 -8.61 -16.86
C GLY A 179 1.57 -9.01 -18.19
N ILE A 180 1.29 -10.31 -18.41
CA ILE A 180 0.52 -10.80 -19.57
C ILE A 180 -0.97 -10.43 -19.42
N GLY A 181 -1.37 -9.95 -18.25
CA GLY A 181 -2.67 -9.37 -18.01
C GLY A 181 -2.49 -8.08 -17.23
N PHE A 182 -2.89 -6.99 -17.82
CA PHE A 182 -2.91 -5.64 -17.25
C PHE A 182 -3.83 -5.58 -16.01
N VAL A 183 -3.39 -6.16 -14.90
CA VAL A 183 -4.06 -6.04 -13.61
C VAL A 183 -3.02 -5.69 -12.55
N PRO A 184 -3.03 -4.48 -12.01
CA PRO A 184 -2.31 -4.19 -10.78
C PRO A 184 -2.79 -5.15 -9.70
N TYR A 185 -1.88 -5.86 -9.03
CA TYR A 185 -2.18 -6.96 -8.10
C TYR A 185 -2.58 -8.29 -8.76
N GLY A 186 -1.59 -8.97 -9.30
CA GLY A 186 -1.72 -10.21 -10.09
C GLY A 186 -2.20 -11.48 -9.37
N GLY A 187 -2.89 -11.39 -8.24
CA GLY A 187 -3.48 -12.54 -7.56
C GLY A 187 -4.92 -12.88 -7.93
N TYR A 188 -5.55 -12.08 -8.80
CA TYR A 188 -7.01 -12.19 -9.06
C TYR A 188 -7.38 -12.95 -10.33
N GLY A 189 -6.40 -13.44 -11.12
CA GLY A 189 -6.65 -13.98 -12.45
C GLY A 189 -7.61 -15.17 -12.49
N MET A 190 -7.42 -16.14 -11.59
CA MET A 190 -8.29 -17.33 -11.55
C MET A 190 -9.68 -17.04 -11.02
N GLU A 191 -9.78 -16.18 -10.00
CA GLU A 191 -11.11 -15.82 -9.49
C GLU A 191 -11.86 -14.92 -10.46
N ALA A 192 -11.16 -14.10 -11.25
CA ALA A 192 -11.78 -13.38 -12.37
C ALA A 192 -12.29 -14.35 -13.45
N LEU A 193 -11.53 -15.40 -13.77
CA LEU A 193 -11.94 -16.43 -14.70
C LEU A 193 -13.15 -17.23 -14.17
N HIS A 194 -13.11 -17.66 -12.92
CA HIS A 194 -14.23 -18.33 -12.25
C HIS A 194 -15.46 -17.43 -12.09
N ALA A 195 -15.24 -16.13 -11.88
CA ALA A 195 -16.32 -15.15 -11.82
C ALA A 195 -16.98 -14.96 -13.18
N TRP A 196 -16.20 -15.00 -14.27
CA TRP A 196 -16.71 -14.94 -15.63
C TRP A 196 -17.53 -16.19 -15.98
N GLU A 197 -17.05 -17.37 -15.65
CA GLU A 197 -17.77 -18.63 -15.78
C GLU A 197 -19.12 -18.61 -15.03
N LYS A 198 -19.16 -18.02 -13.84
CA LYS A 198 -20.36 -17.87 -13.00
C LYS A 198 -21.21 -16.64 -13.33
N ARG A 199 -20.91 -15.91 -14.41
CA ARG A 199 -21.57 -14.63 -14.75
C ARG A 199 -21.54 -13.61 -13.60
N SER A 200 -20.48 -13.61 -12.80
CA SER A 200 -20.30 -12.66 -11.70
C SER A 200 -19.92 -11.29 -12.24
N THR A 201 -20.51 -10.23 -11.68
CA THR A 201 -20.12 -8.84 -11.96
C THR A 201 -18.99 -8.34 -11.05
N ALA A 202 -18.43 -9.20 -10.20
CA ALA A 202 -17.38 -8.80 -9.24
C ALA A 202 -16.12 -8.22 -9.92
N PRO A 203 -15.56 -8.80 -10.98
CA PRO A 203 -14.39 -8.20 -11.66
C PRO A 203 -14.67 -6.80 -12.20
N THR A 204 -15.85 -6.59 -12.79
CA THR A 204 -16.27 -5.27 -13.29
C THR A 204 -16.43 -4.27 -12.16
N ARG A 205 -17.04 -4.67 -11.03
CA ARG A 205 -17.16 -3.79 -9.86
C ARG A 205 -15.81 -3.46 -9.24
N ALA A 206 -14.90 -4.43 -9.16
CA ALA A 206 -13.54 -4.21 -8.67
C ALA A 206 -12.74 -3.25 -9.58
N ALA A 207 -12.87 -3.39 -10.91
CA ALA A 207 -12.28 -2.47 -11.85
C ALA A 207 -12.86 -1.06 -11.70
N ALA A 208 -14.20 -0.94 -11.62
CA ALA A 208 -14.86 0.35 -11.38
C ALA A 208 -14.41 1.01 -10.07
N ALA A 209 -14.25 0.23 -8.98
CA ALA A 209 -13.74 0.78 -7.72
C ALA A 209 -12.33 1.39 -7.87
N ARG A 210 -11.45 0.77 -8.65
CA ARG A 210 -10.10 1.31 -8.89
C ARG A 210 -10.12 2.63 -9.66
N GLU A 211 -11.02 2.77 -10.64
CA GLU A 211 -11.17 4.02 -11.40
C GLU A 211 -11.62 5.19 -10.50
N LEU A 212 -12.45 4.92 -9.50
CA LEU A 212 -12.92 5.95 -8.57
C LEU A 212 -11.82 6.48 -7.62
N ALA A 213 -10.64 5.86 -7.59
CA ALA A 213 -9.53 6.34 -6.75
C ALA A 213 -9.10 7.78 -7.09
N GLY A 214 -9.10 8.13 -8.38
CA GLY A 214 -8.67 9.44 -8.87
C GLY A 214 -9.79 10.49 -8.99
N ASP A 215 -11.05 10.09 -8.82
CA ASP A 215 -12.18 10.99 -8.97
C ASP A 215 -12.37 11.88 -7.71
N PRO A 216 -12.28 13.22 -7.81
CA PRO A 216 -12.42 14.12 -6.67
C PRO A 216 -13.86 14.20 -6.10
N ASP A 217 -14.86 13.72 -6.82
CA ASP A 217 -16.27 13.79 -6.38
C ASP A 217 -16.46 13.05 -5.04
N PRO A 218 -17.07 13.69 -4.01
CA PRO A 218 -17.38 13.04 -2.74
C PRO A 218 -18.24 11.77 -2.87
N ARG A 219 -19.10 11.70 -3.91
CA ARG A 219 -19.91 10.50 -4.19
C ARG A 219 -19.06 9.28 -4.45
N SER A 220 -17.89 9.44 -5.04
CA SER A 220 -16.93 8.36 -5.29
C SER A 220 -16.37 7.81 -3.99
N GLY A 221 -16.05 8.67 -3.01
CA GLY A 221 -15.67 8.24 -1.65
C GLY A 221 -16.77 7.42 -0.98
N GLN A 222 -18.01 7.89 -1.04
CA GLN A 222 -19.18 7.17 -0.47
C GLN A 222 -19.41 5.81 -1.15
N ALA A 223 -19.28 5.74 -2.48
CA ALA A 223 -19.40 4.50 -3.23
C ALA A 223 -18.31 3.49 -2.84
N LEU A 224 -17.08 3.96 -2.68
CA LEU A 224 -15.96 3.14 -2.23
C LEU A 224 -16.16 2.63 -0.78
N ALA A 225 -16.59 3.50 0.15
CA ALA A 225 -16.91 3.11 1.53
C ALA A 225 -17.94 1.99 1.57
N LYS A 226 -18.99 2.09 0.74
CA LYS A 226 -19.98 1.00 0.60
C LYS A 226 -19.38 -0.28 0.03
N ALA A 227 -18.46 -0.17 -0.93
CA ALA A 227 -17.83 -1.32 -1.59
C ALA A 227 -16.85 -2.08 -0.67
N VAL A 228 -16.36 -1.48 0.42
CA VAL A 228 -15.56 -2.16 1.45
C VAL A 228 -16.32 -3.32 2.10
N SER A 229 -17.64 -3.30 2.09
CA SER A 229 -18.52 -4.37 2.61
C SER A 229 -19.12 -5.26 1.54
N ASP A 230 -18.61 -5.24 0.29
CA ASP A 230 -19.12 -6.08 -0.79
C ASP A 230 -18.97 -7.58 -0.43
N LYS A 231 -19.92 -8.39 -0.90
CA LYS A 231 -19.89 -9.85 -0.71
C LYS A 231 -18.65 -10.50 -1.29
N ASP A 232 -18.13 -9.94 -2.39
CA ASP A 232 -16.96 -10.44 -3.08
C ASP A 232 -15.67 -9.76 -2.55
N TRP A 233 -14.72 -10.57 -2.13
CA TRP A 233 -13.48 -10.08 -1.54
C TRP A 233 -12.64 -9.24 -2.50
N SER A 234 -12.69 -9.53 -3.81
CA SER A 234 -11.93 -8.77 -4.81
C SER A 234 -12.44 -7.33 -4.95
N VAL A 235 -13.74 -7.13 -4.77
CA VAL A 235 -14.36 -5.80 -4.73
C VAL A 235 -13.98 -5.08 -3.45
N ARG A 236 -14.01 -5.76 -2.29
CA ARG A 236 -13.57 -5.18 -1.02
C ARG A 236 -12.11 -4.72 -1.08
N ALA A 237 -11.21 -5.59 -1.58
CA ALA A 237 -9.80 -5.27 -1.73
C ALA A 237 -9.57 -4.08 -2.67
N ALA A 238 -10.24 -4.05 -3.82
CA ALA A 238 -10.16 -2.96 -4.78
C ALA A 238 -10.67 -1.63 -4.20
N ALA A 239 -11.75 -1.66 -3.41
CA ALA A 239 -12.27 -0.48 -2.75
C ALA A 239 -11.30 0.07 -1.71
N ILE A 240 -10.70 -0.78 -0.89
CA ILE A 240 -9.70 -0.40 0.11
C ILE A 240 -8.44 0.18 -0.57
N GLU A 241 -7.99 -0.45 -1.64
CA GLU A 241 -6.88 0.06 -2.45
C GLU A 241 -7.20 1.46 -3.00
N ALA A 242 -8.39 1.65 -3.56
CA ALA A 242 -8.83 2.93 -4.11
C ALA A 242 -8.95 4.01 -3.03
N ILE A 243 -9.52 3.69 -1.85
CA ILE A 243 -9.57 4.58 -0.68
C ILE A 243 -8.16 4.98 -0.23
N SER A 244 -7.27 4.00 -0.14
CA SER A 244 -5.87 4.27 0.23
C SER A 244 -5.19 5.20 -0.76
N LYS A 245 -5.35 4.98 -2.08
CA LYS A 245 -4.79 5.83 -3.13
C LYS A 245 -5.39 7.24 -3.12
N ARG A 246 -6.70 7.35 -2.90
CA ARG A 246 -7.40 8.63 -2.78
C ARG A 246 -6.82 9.47 -1.66
N GLY A 247 -6.42 8.88 -0.55
CA GLY A 247 -5.78 9.58 0.56
C GLY A 247 -6.74 10.52 1.30
N ASP A 248 -8.04 10.20 1.33
CA ASP A 248 -9.04 10.96 2.07
C ASP A 248 -9.19 10.40 3.50
N PRO A 249 -8.72 11.10 4.54
CA PRO A 249 -8.80 10.63 5.92
C PRO A 249 -10.22 10.42 6.43
N ALA A 250 -11.21 11.09 5.84
CA ALA A 250 -12.61 10.91 6.22
C ALA A 250 -13.10 9.46 6.03
N LEU A 251 -12.43 8.69 5.15
CA LEU A 251 -12.74 7.29 4.88
C LEU A 251 -11.99 6.30 5.78
N LEU A 252 -11.20 6.80 6.75
CA LEU A 252 -10.43 5.93 7.66
C LEU A 252 -11.34 4.97 8.44
N ALA A 253 -12.42 5.48 9.00
CA ALA A 253 -13.36 4.68 9.79
C ALA A 253 -14.02 3.55 8.99
N ASP A 254 -14.17 3.73 7.67
CA ASP A 254 -14.80 2.74 6.79
C ASP A 254 -13.89 1.52 6.55
N ILE A 255 -12.56 1.70 6.56
CA ILE A 255 -11.61 0.62 6.28
C ILE A 255 -11.09 -0.10 7.53
N VAL A 256 -11.16 0.51 8.72
CA VAL A 256 -10.70 -0.11 9.99
C VAL A 256 -11.33 -1.50 10.24
N PRO A 257 -12.65 -1.71 10.07
CA PRO A 257 -13.25 -3.03 10.28
C PRO A 257 -12.70 -4.11 9.34
N ALA A 258 -12.24 -3.74 8.16
CA ALA A 258 -11.70 -4.68 7.17
C ALA A 258 -10.35 -5.29 7.59
N MET A 259 -9.68 -4.77 8.62
CA MET A 259 -8.51 -5.42 9.22
C MET A 259 -8.80 -6.78 9.86
N THR A 260 -10.08 -7.14 10.04
CA THR A 260 -10.53 -8.45 10.53
C THR A 260 -11.15 -9.33 9.44
N ASP A 261 -11.02 -8.96 8.16
CA ASP A 261 -11.60 -9.71 7.04
C ASP A 261 -11.07 -11.15 6.98
N LYS A 262 -11.89 -12.07 6.48
CA LYS A 262 -11.53 -13.48 6.29
C LYS A 262 -10.41 -13.68 5.26
N LYS A 263 -10.28 -12.77 4.29
CA LYS A 263 -9.26 -12.83 3.23
C LYS A 263 -8.02 -12.01 3.62
N ASP A 264 -6.86 -12.64 3.60
CA ASP A 264 -5.59 -12.05 3.99
C ASP A 264 -5.30 -10.76 3.22
N ILE A 265 -5.51 -10.79 1.90
CA ILE A 265 -5.28 -9.63 1.04
C ILE A 265 -6.12 -8.42 1.44
N VAL A 266 -7.38 -8.64 1.85
CA VAL A 266 -8.27 -7.56 2.32
C VAL A 266 -7.78 -7.00 3.64
N ARG A 267 -7.42 -7.90 4.60
CA ARG A 267 -6.90 -7.49 5.91
C ARG A 267 -5.64 -6.64 5.81
N TYR A 268 -4.65 -7.12 5.05
CA TYR A 268 -3.37 -6.43 4.92
C TYR A 268 -3.50 -5.13 4.13
N SER A 269 -4.34 -5.10 3.08
CA SER A 269 -4.63 -3.85 2.36
C SER A 269 -5.31 -2.82 3.26
N ALA A 270 -6.25 -3.26 4.13
CA ALA A 270 -6.90 -2.39 5.09
C ALA A 270 -5.88 -1.82 6.10
N ALA A 271 -5.01 -2.67 6.66
CA ALA A 271 -3.98 -2.22 7.59
C ALA A 271 -3.06 -1.17 6.96
N ALA A 272 -2.55 -1.41 5.76
CA ALA A 272 -1.71 -0.44 5.06
C ALA A 272 -2.45 0.87 4.73
N GLY A 273 -3.73 0.77 4.36
CA GLY A 273 -4.61 1.93 4.16
C GLY A 273 -4.81 2.74 5.45
N VAL A 274 -5.01 2.08 6.58
CA VAL A 274 -5.12 2.72 7.90
C VAL A 274 -3.84 3.48 8.24
N LEU A 275 -2.65 2.91 8.03
CA LEU A 275 -1.38 3.60 8.25
C LEU A 275 -1.31 4.90 7.43
N ARG A 276 -1.63 4.80 6.14
CA ARG A 276 -1.58 5.96 5.24
C ARG A 276 -2.57 7.05 5.63
N LEU A 277 -3.84 6.71 5.82
CA LEU A 277 -4.88 7.71 6.10
C LEU A 277 -4.69 8.36 7.47
N SER A 278 -4.31 7.59 8.50
CA SER A 278 -3.98 8.13 9.81
C SER A 278 -2.80 9.12 9.76
N ARG A 279 -1.78 8.84 8.92
CA ARG A 279 -0.65 9.74 8.73
C ARG A 279 -1.07 11.05 8.06
N ILE A 280 -1.92 10.99 7.03
CA ILE A 280 -2.43 12.19 6.35
C ILE A 280 -3.26 13.05 7.31
N GLU A 281 -4.08 12.41 8.15
CA GLU A 281 -4.88 13.11 9.15
C GLU A 281 -4.02 13.83 10.17
N GLN A 282 -2.99 13.16 10.72
CA GLN A 282 -2.03 13.77 11.64
C GLN A 282 -1.31 14.97 11.02
N ALA A 283 -0.90 14.86 9.75
CA ALA A 283 -0.25 15.95 9.04
C ALA A 283 -1.17 17.18 8.86
N LYS A 284 -2.46 16.97 8.61
CA LYS A 284 -3.46 18.05 8.54
C LYS A 284 -3.67 18.71 9.90
N GLY A 285 -3.74 17.93 10.98
CA GLY A 285 -3.91 18.45 12.34
C GLY A 285 -2.73 19.31 12.80
N SER A 286 -1.50 18.96 12.40
CA SER A 286 -0.29 19.73 12.76
C SER A 286 -0.14 21.03 11.97
N GLN A 287 -0.85 21.23 10.85
CA GLN A 287 -0.82 22.47 10.05
C GLN A 287 -1.89 23.48 10.48
N SER A 288 -2.83 23.08 11.32
CA SER A 288 -3.94 23.93 11.80
C SER A 288 -3.65 24.57 13.15
N HIS A 289 -2.49 24.41 13.71
CA HIS A 289 -1.95 25.02 14.92
C HIS A 289 -0.70 25.88 14.61
#